data_814ab62c82729dd4650f0151b93cd64b
#
_entry.id   814ab62c82729dd4650f0151b93cd64b
#
_cell.length_a   1.000
_cell.length_b   1.000
_cell.length_c   1.000
_cell.angle_alpha   90.00
_cell.angle_beta   90.00
_cell.angle_gamma   90.00
#
_symmetry.space_group_name_H-M   'P 1'
#
loop_
_entity.id
_entity.type
_entity.pdbx_description
1 polymer ?
#
loop_
_entity_poly.entity_id
_entity_poly.type
_entity_poly.pdbx_seq_one_letter_code
_entity_poly.pdbx_strand_id
1 'polypeptide(L)'
;MSLEKFPQAAWVGMGLVVAVLLAALSGCGSSSSGEDLESAGSGYPGVDIANTRNAKGSIDSSNVAELEPAWTLPLTAESNYGAHSSSPVIVNGVIYSQDLASNVQAIDLESGEVKWSREYEDPNEGPNGVVVGDGSVFGTTSDVAFALDQETGKEIWSTELLQGSGEGIDMAPGYRDGLVFVSTVPTTVSVPYPGGGVGTLWALDAKTGKKKWHFDTVPKSLWGDTRINGGGGVWQPPSFDDQGAIYFGTGNPAPYPGTPQEPWGESRPGPNLYTNSMVKLDARTGKLLWHYQQTPHDLYDWDFQDPPVLLSADGRDLAIGAGKSGVVVALDAKTGKPVWKRPVGTHNGHEEDGLLAMRGEESKIKPGTVYPGTLGGVIAPMATDGSMIFVPVVNGPLTISASGELGEGGELSGELVAIDAKSGKVAWNQEFSSAAFGAPTVVNDVVIATAFEGSVFAFDTESGNELWVGTLPAGINTGVSVSGDTVIAPAGIATAEGQAPEIVAYRLGG
;
A
#
# COMPACT_ATOMS: atom_id res chain seq x y z
N MET A 1 -26.34 9.65 64.18
CA MET A 1 -25.37 9.84 65.30
C MET A 1 -24.09 10.28 64.64
N SER A 2 -23.94 11.52 64.60
CA SER A 2 -23.09 12.55 65.22
C SER A 2 -21.67 12.47 64.68
N LEU A 3 -21.23 13.40 63.77
CA LEU A 3 -20.72 14.76 64.04
C LEU A 3 -19.52 14.74 65.00
N GLU A 4 -18.39 15.22 64.68
CA GLU A 4 -17.85 16.60 64.71
C GLU A 4 -16.30 16.50 64.57
N LYS A 5 -15.46 17.40 64.21
CA LYS A 5 -15.37 18.81 63.83
C LYS A 5 -13.92 19.14 63.53
N PHE A 6 -13.75 20.10 62.69
CA PHE A 6 -12.50 20.85 62.46
C PHE A 6 -12.05 21.64 63.71
N PRO A 7 -10.80 22.16 63.79
CA PRO A 7 -10.67 23.57 63.45
C PRO A 7 -9.41 24.00 62.69
N GLN A 8 -9.61 25.19 62.17
CA GLN A 8 -8.72 26.11 61.46
C GLN A 8 -7.73 26.88 62.39
N ALA A 9 -6.80 27.52 61.73
CA ALA A 9 -6.29 28.88 61.91
C ALA A 9 -4.76 28.94 61.91
N ALA A 10 -3.99 29.88 61.42
CA ALA A 10 -4.12 31.03 60.59
C ALA A 10 -2.77 31.80 60.65
N TRP A 11 -2.37 32.47 59.56
CA TRP A 11 -1.66 33.73 59.45
C TRP A 11 -0.16 33.84 59.88
N VAL A 12 0.76 34.45 59.21
CA VAL A 12 1.12 35.77 58.61
C VAL A 12 2.63 35.71 58.41
N GLY A 13 3.33 36.14 57.44
CA GLY A 13 3.33 37.25 56.54
C GLY A 13 4.74 37.61 56.04
N MET A 14 4.80 38.16 54.87
CA MET A 14 5.64 39.23 54.35
C MET A 14 7.17 39.17 54.38
N GLY A 15 7.77 39.33 53.19
CA GLY A 15 9.15 39.81 53.00
C GLY A 15 9.67 39.70 51.56
N LEU A 16 9.57 40.80 50.84
CA LEU A 16 10.11 41.02 49.50
C LEU A 16 11.62 41.23 49.57
N VAL A 17 12.42 40.55 48.73
CA VAL A 17 13.71 41.10 48.22
C VAL A 17 13.97 40.50 46.85
N VAL A 18 14.13 41.39 45.87
CA VAL A 18 14.57 41.19 44.49
C VAL A 18 16.10 40.99 44.48
N ALA A 19 16.55 39.95 43.82
CA ALA A 19 17.90 39.93 43.26
C ALA A 19 17.94 39.11 41.96
N VAL A 20 18.22 39.79 40.88
CA VAL A 20 18.51 39.27 39.55
C VAL A 20 19.89 38.64 39.56
N LEU A 21 19.99 37.37 39.14
CA LEU A 21 21.25 36.80 38.69
C LEU A 21 20.97 35.82 37.55
N LEU A 22 21.42 36.21 36.37
CA LEU A 22 21.56 35.36 35.22
C LEU A 22 22.56 34.23 35.52
N ALA A 23 22.12 32.99 35.38
CA ALA A 23 23.03 31.90 35.15
C ALA A 23 22.39 30.96 34.11
N ALA A 24 23.01 30.89 32.95
CA ALA A 24 22.74 29.93 31.92
C ALA A 24 23.07 28.56 32.46
N LEU A 25 22.12 27.65 32.45
CA LEU A 25 22.35 26.21 32.53
C LEU A 25 21.53 25.53 31.43
N SER A 26 22.29 25.02 30.48
CA SER A 26 21.88 24.08 29.47
C SER A 26 21.22 22.88 30.14
N GLY A 27 19.93 22.76 29.99
CA GLY A 27 19.19 21.55 30.30
C GLY A 27 18.81 20.86 29.00
N CYS A 28 19.55 19.83 28.62
CA CYS A 28 19.12 18.87 27.62
C CYS A 28 17.81 18.22 28.07
N GLY A 29 16.73 18.61 27.49
CA GLY A 29 15.49 17.87 27.48
C GLY A 29 15.26 17.44 26.05
N SER A 30 15.75 16.26 25.68
CA SER A 30 15.50 15.62 24.41
C SER A 30 14.05 15.15 24.35
N SER A 31 13.20 15.94 23.74
CA SER A 31 11.98 15.46 23.11
C SER A 31 12.25 15.34 21.61
N SER A 32 13.06 14.34 21.24
CA SER A 32 13.23 13.95 19.85
C SER A 32 12.21 12.86 19.56
N SER A 33 11.09 13.22 18.98
CA SER A 33 10.18 12.25 18.38
C SER A 33 9.48 12.93 17.21
N GLY A 34 10.02 12.73 16.03
CA GLY A 34 9.39 13.12 14.78
C GLY A 34 10.27 13.85 13.77
N GLU A 35 11.23 14.66 14.21
CA GLU A 35 12.06 15.45 13.28
C GLU A 35 13.27 14.72 12.69
N ASP A 36 13.74 13.64 13.33
CA ASP A 36 14.94 12.91 12.88
C ASP A 36 14.67 11.87 11.77
N LEU A 37 13.42 11.45 11.58
CA LEU A 37 13.04 10.52 10.49
C LEU A 37 12.89 11.22 9.13
N GLU A 38 12.64 12.53 9.10
CA GLU A 38 12.53 13.30 7.85
C GLU A 38 13.88 13.53 7.15
N SER A 39 15.00 13.37 7.84
CA SER A 39 16.33 13.71 7.30
C SER A 39 17.11 12.53 6.74
N ALA A 40 16.66 11.27 6.88
CA ALA A 40 17.50 10.10 6.60
C ALA A 40 16.78 8.87 6.01
N GLY A 41 15.77 9.08 5.19
CA GLY A 41 14.95 8.01 4.61
C GLY A 41 13.69 7.77 5.43
N SER A 42 12.58 7.51 4.75
CA SER A 42 11.31 7.32 5.42
C SER A 42 11.15 5.89 5.93
N GLY A 43 10.55 5.72 7.09
CA GLY A 43 10.20 4.40 7.63
C GLY A 43 9.01 3.72 6.92
N TYR A 44 8.55 4.21 5.77
CA TYR A 44 7.33 3.75 5.09
C TYR A 44 7.61 3.15 3.71
N PRO A 45 6.89 2.09 3.31
CA PRO A 45 7.00 1.52 1.96
C PRO A 45 6.70 2.53 0.84
N GLY A 46 5.82 3.50 1.11
CA GLY A 46 5.45 4.60 0.21
C GLY A 46 6.31 5.85 0.35
N VAL A 47 7.50 5.75 0.96
CA VAL A 47 8.44 6.82 1.27
C VAL A 47 7.98 7.71 2.44
N ASP A 48 6.74 8.10 2.52
CA ASP A 48 6.18 8.93 3.60
C ASP A 48 4.75 8.52 3.99
N ILE A 49 4.20 9.20 4.99
CA ILE A 49 2.85 8.93 5.48
C ILE A 49 1.75 9.23 4.46
N ALA A 50 2.01 10.11 3.52
CA ALA A 50 1.08 10.50 2.46
C ALA A 50 1.15 9.58 1.23
N ASN A 51 2.05 8.58 1.27
CA ASN A 51 2.33 7.63 0.19
C ASN A 51 2.70 8.33 -1.14
N THR A 52 3.53 9.38 -1.03
CA THR A 52 3.93 10.14 -2.23
C THR A 52 4.90 9.37 -3.12
N ARG A 53 5.65 8.41 -2.57
CA ARG A 53 6.74 7.70 -3.23
C ARG A 53 7.76 8.66 -3.86
N ASN A 54 7.92 9.83 -3.24
CA ASN A 54 8.85 10.87 -3.64
C ASN A 54 10.08 10.82 -2.72
N ALA A 55 11.09 10.08 -3.15
CA ALA A 55 12.30 9.83 -2.38
C ALA A 55 13.23 11.05 -2.39
N LYS A 56 14.06 11.14 -1.37
CA LYS A 56 15.14 12.14 -1.30
C LYS A 56 16.45 11.51 -1.77
N GLY A 57 17.12 12.16 -2.72
CA GLY A 57 18.38 11.65 -3.25
C GLY A 57 19.11 12.67 -4.10
N SER A 58 20.27 12.25 -4.60
CA SER A 58 21.12 13.02 -5.53
C SER A 58 20.92 12.61 -6.99
N ILE A 59 20.07 11.60 -7.26
CA ILE A 59 19.75 11.18 -8.63
C ILE A 59 18.83 12.21 -9.25
N ASP A 60 19.18 12.69 -10.44
CA ASP A 60 18.39 13.61 -11.25
C ASP A 60 18.58 13.34 -12.75
N SER A 61 17.90 14.07 -13.62
CA SER A 61 17.95 13.90 -15.07
C SER A 61 19.34 14.13 -15.67
N SER A 62 20.24 14.82 -14.97
CA SER A 62 21.60 15.08 -15.44
C SER A 62 22.58 13.94 -15.16
N ASN A 63 22.28 13.05 -14.20
CA ASN A 63 23.21 12.02 -13.75
C ASN A 63 22.62 10.59 -13.73
N VAL A 64 21.32 10.41 -13.86
CA VAL A 64 20.67 9.08 -13.77
C VAL A 64 21.22 8.08 -14.79
N ALA A 65 21.75 8.55 -15.93
CA ALA A 65 22.41 7.72 -16.95
C ALA A 65 23.71 7.06 -16.44
N GLU A 66 24.26 7.51 -15.31
CA GLU A 66 25.48 6.98 -14.69
C GLU A 66 25.18 5.86 -13.66
N LEU A 67 23.92 5.43 -13.52
CA LEU A 67 23.56 4.31 -12.64
C LEU A 67 24.16 3.00 -13.14
N GLU A 68 24.95 2.36 -12.27
CA GLU A 68 25.58 1.06 -12.53
C GLU A 68 25.28 0.09 -11.36
N PRO A 69 25.27 -1.24 -11.60
CA PRO A 69 25.14 -2.23 -10.53
C PRO A 69 26.26 -2.09 -9.50
N ALA A 70 25.91 -1.94 -8.22
CA ALA A 70 26.87 -1.80 -7.12
C ALA A 70 27.07 -3.11 -6.35
N TRP A 71 25.97 -3.79 -6.00
CA TRP A 71 25.98 -5.09 -5.36
C TRP A 71 24.67 -5.85 -5.62
N THR A 72 24.67 -7.16 -5.37
CA THR A 72 23.49 -8.03 -5.40
C THR A 72 23.39 -8.86 -4.15
N LEU A 73 22.15 -9.23 -3.76
CA LEU A 73 21.87 -10.14 -2.65
C LEU A 73 20.86 -11.20 -3.12
N PRO A 74 21.22 -12.51 -3.12
CA PRO A 74 20.32 -13.57 -3.52
C PRO A 74 19.05 -13.65 -2.64
N LEU A 75 17.91 -13.93 -3.27
CA LEU A 75 16.62 -14.19 -2.64
C LEU A 75 16.31 -15.69 -2.74
N THR A 76 16.03 -16.34 -1.60
CA THR A 76 15.85 -17.79 -1.51
C THR A 76 14.45 -18.20 -1.06
N ALA A 77 13.57 -17.26 -0.74
CA ALA A 77 12.19 -17.54 -0.36
C ALA A 77 11.41 -18.16 -1.52
N GLU A 78 10.43 -18.99 -1.20
CA GLU A 78 9.56 -19.64 -2.18
C GLU A 78 8.09 -19.38 -1.83
N SER A 79 7.33 -18.86 -2.77
CA SER A 79 5.87 -18.72 -2.70
C SER A 79 5.26 -18.87 -4.10
N ASN A 80 3.92 -18.82 -4.18
CA ASN A 80 3.19 -18.84 -5.46
C ASN A 80 3.51 -17.63 -6.34
N TYR A 81 3.98 -16.51 -5.74
CA TYR A 81 4.26 -15.25 -6.43
C TYR A 81 5.75 -14.88 -6.41
N GLY A 82 6.63 -15.88 -6.26
CA GLY A 82 8.08 -15.73 -6.26
C GLY A 82 8.68 -15.58 -4.87
N ALA A 83 9.86 -14.95 -4.80
CA ALA A 83 10.62 -14.79 -3.57
C ALA A 83 10.35 -13.47 -2.85
N HIS A 84 9.90 -12.43 -3.58
CA HIS A 84 9.78 -11.06 -3.03
C HIS A 84 8.77 -10.24 -3.82
N SER A 85 7.92 -9.47 -3.11
CA SER A 85 6.92 -8.58 -3.72
C SER A 85 6.70 -7.27 -2.96
N SER A 86 7.52 -6.97 -1.96
CA SER A 86 7.42 -5.75 -1.16
C SER A 86 8.39 -4.66 -1.61
N SER A 87 8.04 -3.38 -1.39
CA SER A 87 9.02 -2.28 -1.53
C SER A 87 9.89 -2.22 -0.27
N PRO A 88 11.22 -2.38 -0.38
CA PRO A 88 12.12 -2.26 0.78
C PRO A 88 12.03 -0.88 1.42
N VAL A 89 12.17 -0.81 2.75
CA VAL A 89 12.18 0.43 3.51
C VAL A 89 13.60 0.80 3.88
N ILE A 90 14.03 2.03 3.61
CA ILE A 90 15.40 2.47 3.88
C ILE A 90 15.38 3.53 4.98
N VAL A 91 16.10 3.27 6.08
CA VAL A 91 16.22 4.20 7.21
C VAL A 91 17.68 4.26 7.66
N ASN A 92 18.27 5.44 7.69
CA ASN A 92 19.63 5.69 8.17
C ASN A 92 20.69 4.76 7.57
N GLY A 93 20.65 4.51 6.26
CA GLY A 93 21.60 3.64 5.56
C GLY A 93 21.38 2.14 5.79
N VAL A 94 20.24 1.73 6.33
CA VAL A 94 19.84 0.33 6.49
C VAL A 94 18.56 0.08 5.70
N ILE A 95 18.59 -0.97 4.88
CA ILE A 95 17.43 -1.48 4.15
C ILE A 95 16.74 -2.53 5.03
N TYR A 96 15.45 -2.36 5.26
CA TYR A 96 14.59 -3.35 5.88
C TYR A 96 13.71 -3.96 4.80
N SER A 97 13.87 -5.26 4.58
CA SER A 97 13.20 -6.01 3.52
C SER A 97 12.51 -7.22 4.08
N GLN A 98 11.31 -7.52 3.59
CA GLN A 98 10.58 -8.75 3.92
C GLN A 98 10.35 -9.54 2.64
N ASP A 99 10.71 -10.84 2.66
CA ASP A 99 10.48 -11.76 1.56
C ASP A 99 9.09 -12.43 1.62
N LEU A 100 8.77 -13.27 0.62
CA LEU A 100 7.49 -13.98 0.56
C LEU A 100 7.45 -15.29 1.38
N ALA A 101 8.50 -15.61 2.16
CA ALA A 101 8.45 -16.55 3.28
C ALA A 101 8.29 -15.80 4.62
N SER A 102 7.87 -14.53 4.58
CA SER A 102 7.70 -13.61 5.71
C SER A 102 8.98 -13.32 6.49
N ASN A 103 10.15 -13.72 6.00
CA ASN A 103 11.43 -13.45 6.65
C ASN A 103 11.80 -11.96 6.51
N VAL A 104 12.39 -11.39 7.55
CA VAL A 104 12.80 -9.99 7.57
C VAL A 104 14.31 -9.88 7.67
N GLN A 105 14.90 -9.04 6.83
CA GLN A 105 16.33 -8.74 6.83
C GLN A 105 16.58 -7.25 7.00
N ALA A 106 17.62 -6.92 7.80
CA ALA A 106 18.25 -5.60 7.78
C ALA A 106 19.55 -5.71 7.01
N ILE A 107 19.69 -4.91 5.97
CA ILE A 107 20.80 -4.97 5.02
C ILE A 107 21.47 -3.61 5.01
N ASP A 108 22.79 -3.59 5.00
CA ASP A 108 23.57 -2.37 4.87
C ASP A 108 23.42 -1.81 3.44
N LEU A 109 23.00 -0.56 3.32
CA LEU A 109 22.74 0.08 2.01
C LEU A 109 24.01 0.20 1.16
N GLU A 110 25.15 0.43 1.80
CA GLU A 110 26.42 0.66 1.10
C GLU A 110 27.02 -0.64 0.56
N SER A 111 27.02 -1.70 1.38
CA SER A 111 27.75 -2.94 1.07
C SER A 111 26.83 -4.09 0.61
N GLY A 112 25.53 -4.07 0.87
CA GLY A 112 24.63 -5.20 0.68
C GLY A 112 24.78 -6.30 1.74
N GLU A 113 25.61 -6.09 2.80
CA GLU A 113 25.79 -7.08 3.87
C GLU A 113 24.55 -7.15 4.77
N VAL A 114 24.10 -8.39 5.06
CA VAL A 114 22.99 -8.62 6.00
C VAL A 114 23.48 -8.39 7.43
N LYS A 115 22.92 -7.38 8.10
CA LYS A 115 23.24 -7.03 9.50
C LYS A 115 22.58 -7.98 10.50
N TRP A 116 21.31 -8.33 10.22
CA TRP A 116 20.55 -9.34 10.93
C TRP A 116 19.43 -9.90 10.05
N SER A 117 18.97 -11.11 10.36
CA SER A 117 17.84 -11.79 9.75
C SER A 117 16.91 -12.32 10.83
N ARG A 118 15.59 -12.26 10.58
CA ARG A 118 14.56 -12.93 11.35
C ARG A 118 13.77 -13.83 10.43
N GLU A 119 13.85 -15.13 10.66
CA GLU A 119 13.19 -16.15 9.84
C GLU A 119 11.86 -16.55 10.48
N TYR A 120 10.82 -16.59 9.65
CA TYR A 120 9.48 -17.08 10.00
C TYR A 120 9.13 -18.33 9.19
N GLU A 121 9.66 -18.47 7.97
CA GLU A 121 9.40 -19.59 7.06
C GLU A 121 7.89 -19.81 6.84
N ASP A 122 7.14 -18.71 6.77
CA ASP A 122 5.69 -18.67 6.60
C ASP A 122 5.35 -18.06 5.25
N PRO A 123 4.99 -18.89 4.23
CA PRO A 123 4.71 -18.40 2.89
C PRO A 123 3.54 -17.42 2.86
N ASN A 124 3.74 -16.32 2.14
CA ASN A 124 2.81 -15.22 1.95
C ASN A 124 2.57 -14.99 0.46
N GLU A 125 1.39 -14.53 0.09
CA GLU A 125 1.06 -14.21 -1.31
C GLU A 125 1.46 -12.78 -1.68
N GLY A 126 1.64 -11.91 -0.69
CA GLY A 126 2.02 -10.52 -0.86
C GLY A 126 0.91 -9.62 -1.46
N PRO A 127 1.21 -8.33 -1.58
CA PRO A 127 2.46 -7.65 -1.24
C PRO A 127 2.61 -7.43 0.27
N ASN A 128 3.38 -8.25 0.95
CA ASN A 128 3.75 -8.04 2.34
C ASN A 128 4.79 -6.90 2.50
N GLY A 129 5.51 -6.83 3.59
CA GLY A 129 6.56 -5.84 3.81
C GLY A 129 6.56 -5.30 5.22
N VAL A 130 7.43 -4.34 5.47
CA VAL A 130 7.63 -3.76 6.79
C VAL A 130 7.42 -2.25 6.79
N VAL A 131 7.13 -1.72 7.99
CA VAL A 131 7.21 -0.29 8.30
C VAL A 131 8.12 -0.11 9.51
N VAL A 132 8.91 0.97 9.54
CA VAL A 132 9.87 1.26 10.61
C VAL A 132 9.43 2.50 11.38
N GLY A 133 9.41 2.41 12.71
CA GLY A 133 9.06 3.54 13.57
C GLY A 133 9.36 3.27 15.03
N ASP A 134 9.68 4.32 15.79
CA ASP A 134 9.99 4.27 17.24
C ASP A 134 11.00 3.18 17.63
N GLY A 135 12.04 2.95 16.81
CA GLY A 135 13.06 1.94 17.08
C GLY A 135 12.60 0.49 16.86
N SER A 136 11.49 0.30 16.14
CA SER A 136 10.91 -1.00 15.84
C SER A 136 10.69 -1.18 14.34
N VAL A 137 10.76 -2.43 13.89
CA VAL A 137 10.35 -2.89 12.57
C VAL A 137 9.05 -3.66 12.75
N PHE A 138 7.97 -3.19 12.14
CA PHE A 138 6.66 -3.84 12.17
C PHE A 138 6.42 -4.56 10.85
N GLY A 139 5.94 -5.78 10.91
CA GLY A 139 5.63 -6.61 9.75
C GLY A 139 4.51 -7.59 10.05
N THR A 140 4.23 -8.45 9.09
CA THR A 140 3.20 -9.49 9.20
C THR A 140 3.71 -10.83 8.68
N THR A 141 3.18 -11.92 9.22
CA THR A 141 3.15 -13.23 8.56
C THR A 141 1.75 -13.46 7.99
N SER A 142 1.44 -14.67 7.56
CA SER A 142 0.09 -15.01 7.04
C SER A 142 -1.02 -14.89 8.09
N ASP A 143 -0.70 -14.86 9.39
CA ASP A 143 -1.69 -14.91 10.49
C ASP A 143 -1.42 -13.93 11.65
N VAL A 144 -0.19 -13.41 11.80
CA VAL A 144 0.18 -12.50 12.88
C VAL A 144 0.73 -11.18 12.38
N ALA A 145 0.54 -10.13 13.18
CA ALA A 145 1.36 -8.92 13.15
C ALA A 145 2.44 -9.00 14.22
N PHE A 146 3.64 -8.50 13.92
CA PHE A 146 4.77 -8.53 14.85
C PHE A 146 5.51 -7.19 14.91
N ALA A 147 6.30 -7.02 15.97
CA ALA A 147 7.32 -5.99 16.09
C ALA A 147 8.68 -6.61 16.42
N LEU A 148 9.69 -6.16 15.70
CA LEU A 148 11.09 -6.49 15.96
C LEU A 148 11.82 -5.26 16.45
N ASP A 149 12.82 -5.46 17.31
CA ASP A 149 13.78 -4.43 17.66
C ASP A 149 14.61 -4.07 16.41
N GLN A 150 14.64 -2.79 16.06
CA GLN A 150 15.22 -2.30 14.82
C GLN A 150 16.72 -2.60 14.68
N GLU A 151 17.47 -2.62 15.79
CA GLU A 151 18.92 -2.84 15.77
C GLU A 151 19.30 -4.32 15.72
N THR A 152 18.49 -5.18 16.33
CA THR A 152 18.87 -6.58 16.59
C THR A 152 18.00 -7.62 15.90
N GLY A 153 16.85 -7.25 15.33
CA GLY A 153 15.86 -8.16 14.76
C GLY A 153 15.14 -9.06 15.79
N LYS A 154 15.33 -8.81 17.11
CA LYS A 154 14.65 -9.59 18.14
C LYS A 154 13.19 -9.22 18.23
N GLU A 155 12.33 -10.24 18.29
CA GLU A 155 10.90 -10.04 18.46
C GLU A 155 10.57 -9.38 19.79
N ILE A 156 9.80 -8.29 19.74
CA ILE A 156 9.30 -7.55 20.90
C ILE A 156 7.92 -8.09 21.27
N TRP A 157 7.05 -8.25 20.26
CA TRP A 157 5.72 -8.84 20.40
C TRP A 157 5.25 -9.45 19.07
N SER A 158 4.30 -10.39 19.19
CA SER A 158 3.55 -10.98 18.09
C SER A 158 2.08 -11.08 18.49
N THR A 159 1.15 -10.81 17.58
CA THR A 159 -0.29 -10.76 17.84
C THR A 159 -1.06 -11.44 16.71
N GLU A 160 -1.79 -12.50 17.03
CA GLU A 160 -2.72 -13.17 16.11
C GLU A 160 -3.91 -12.27 15.79
N LEU A 161 -4.25 -12.14 14.50
CA LEU A 161 -5.31 -11.26 14.03
C LEU A 161 -6.51 -11.99 13.45
N LEU A 162 -6.34 -13.21 12.93
CA LEU A 162 -7.40 -13.96 12.27
C LEU A 162 -8.59 -14.20 13.20
N GLN A 163 -9.80 -14.06 12.67
CA GLN A 163 -11.05 -14.29 13.39
C GLN A 163 -11.76 -15.59 12.96
N GLY A 164 -11.38 -16.13 11.80
CA GLY A 164 -12.00 -17.31 11.23
C GLY A 164 -11.13 -18.02 10.19
N SER A 165 -11.60 -19.17 9.74
CA SER A 165 -10.97 -19.88 8.63
C SER A 165 -11.24 -19.14 7.31
N GLY A 166 -10.27 -19.13 6.40
CA GLY A 166 -10.35 -18.45 5.11
C GLY A 166 -9.92 -16.98 5.18
N GLU A 167 -9.38 -16.52 6.30
CA GLU A 167 -8.68 -15.25 6.45
C GLU A 167 -7.16 -15.45 6.41
N GLY A 168 -6.45 -14.46 5.92
CA GLY A 168 -5.00 -14.33 5.93
C GLY A 168 -4.58 -12.88 6.08
N ILE A 169 -3.28 -12.64 6.05
CA ILE A 169 -2.68 -11.30 6.05
C ILE A 169 -1.60 -11.29 4.98
N ASP A 170 -1.61 -10.29 4.10
CA ASP A 170 -0.66 -10.17 2.99
C ASP A 170 -0.23 -8.72 2.73
N MET A 171 -0.26 -7.86 3.73
CA MET A 171 0.04 -6.45 3.58
C MET A 171 1.23 -5.97 4.41
N ALA A 172 1.95 -4.96 3.93
CA ALA A 172 2.84 -4.17 4.78
C ALA A 172 1.99 -3.35 5.78
N PRO A 173 2.34 -3.33 7.07
CA PRO A 173 1.62 -2.52 8.06
C PRO A 173 1.70 -1.02 7.78
N GLY A 174 0.70 -0.27 8.27
CA GLY A 174 0.83 1.16 8.48
C GLY A 174 1.32 1.46 9.90
N TYR A 175 2.02 2.57 10.09
CA TYR A 175 2.42 3.05 11.41
C TYR A 175 2.13 4.54 11.56
N ARG A 176 1.47 4.95 12.65
CA ARG A 176 1.25 6.36 12.97
C ARG A 176 0.99 6.56 14.46
N ASP A 177 1.65 7.52 15.09
CA ASP A 177 1.40 8.00 16.46
C ASP A 177 1.28 6.86 17.50
N GLY A 178 2.18 5.88 17.44
CA GLY A 178 2.21 4.74 18.37
C GLY A 178 1.16 3.67 18.10
N LEU A 179 0.52 3.69 16.94
CA LEU A 179 -0.41 2.66 16.46
C LEU A 179 0.14 1.97 15.20
N VAL A 180 -0.03 0.66 15.14
CA VAL A 180 0.23 -0.17 13.96
C VAL A 180 -1.10 -0.61 13.36
N PHE A 181 -1.24 -0.50 12.06
CA PHE A 181 -2.47 -0.82 11.32
C PHE A 181 -2.23 -2.00 10.40
N VAL A 182 -3.02 -3.06 10.57
CA VAL A 182 -2.93 -4.29 9.79
C VAL A 182 -4.34 -4.78 9.48
N SER A 183 -4.58 -5.29 8.28
CA SER A 183 -5.87 -5.87 7.91
C SER A 183 -5.74 -7.34 7.56
N THR A 184 -6.81 -8.07 7.81
CA THR A 184 -7.04 -9.38 7.22
C THR A 184 -7.57 -9.26 5.80
N VAL A 185 -7.38 -10.32 5.02
CA VAL A 185 -7.91 -10.52 3.67
C VAL A 185 -8.53 -11.92 3.58
N PRO A 186 -9.45 -12.19 2.64
CA PRO A 186 -9.81 -13.57 2.33
C PRO A 186 -8.62 -14.29 1.65
N THR A 187 -8.35 -15.54 2.04
CA THR A 187 -7.28 -16.36 1.42
C THR A 187 -7.60 -16.78 -0.01
N THR A 188 -8.82 -16.62 -0.46
CA THR A 188 -9.23 -16.73 -1.87
C THR A 188 -10.52 -15.96 -2.08
N VAL A 189 -10.72 -15.43 -3.25
CA VAL A 189 -11.90 -14.63 -3.62
C VAL A 189 -12.66 -15.22 -4.83
N SER A 190 -12.02 -16.10 -5.59
CA SER A 190 -12.59 -16.75 -6.77
C SER A 190 -13.36 -18.04 -6.44
N VAL A 191 -14.09 -18.56 -7.42
CA VAL A 191 -14.83 -19.83 -7.28
C VAL A 191 -13.90 -21.05 -7.54
N PRO A 192 -13.94 -22.08 -6.69
CA PRO A 192 -14.83 -22.27 -5.54
C PRO A 192 -14.38 -21.48 -4.31
N TYR A 193 -15.20 -20.53 -3.89
CA TYR A 193 -14.95 -19.74 -2.69
C TYR A 193 -15.43 -20.51 -1.45
N PRO A 194 -14.58 -20.74 -0.44
CA PRO A 194 -14.94 -21.51 0.74
C PRO A 194 -15.85 -20.77 1.72
N GLY A 195 -16.03 -19.46 1.51
CA GLY A 195 -16.76 -18.58 2.40
C GLY A 195 -15.96 -18.10 3.62
N GLY A 196 -16.43 -17.07 4.29
CA GLY A 196 -15.97 -16.63 5.61
C GLY A 196 -14.80 -15.66 5.67
N GLY A 197 -13.98 -15.54 4.63
CA GLY A 197 -12.86 -14.60 4.63
C GLY A 197 -13.33 -13.16 4.45
N VAL A 198 -12.96 -12.27 5.37
CA VAL A 198 -13.34 -10.85 5.34
C VAL A 198 -12.17 -9.95 5.67
N GLY A 199 -12.20 -8.73 5.14
CA GLY A 199 -11.29 -7.66 5.53
C GLY A 199 -11.69 -7.09 6.89
N THR A 200 -10.74 -7.07 7.82
CA THR A 200 -10.87 -6.39 9.11
C THR A 200 -9.60 -5.60 9.39
N LEU A 201 -9.70 -4.27 9.33
CA LEU A 201 -8.57 -3.40 9.66
C LEU A 201 -8.46 -3.25 11.18
N TRP A 202 -7.34 -3.71 11.73
CA TRP A 202 -6.99 -3.59 13.14
C TRP A 202 -6.06 -2.43 13.40
N ALA A 203 -6.23 -1.73 14.51
CA ALA A 203 -5.23 -0.87 15.11
C ALA A 203 -4.66 -1.52 16.36
N LEU A 204 -3.35 -1.63 16.42
CA LEU A 204 -2.60 -2.23 17.52
C LEU A 204 -1.77 -1.17 18.22
N ASP A 205 -1.56 -1.31 19.51
CA ASP A 205 -0.59 -0.52 20.26
C ASP A 205 0.83 -0.90 19.83
N ALA A 206 1.59 0.03 19.30
CA ALA A 206 2.90 -0.25 18.71
C ALA A 206 3.93 -0.83 19.71
N LYS A 207 3.81 -0.51 21.01
CA LYS A 207 4.74 -1.01 22.04
C LYS A 207 4.40 -2.39 22.56
N THR A 208 3.12 -2.81 22.47
CA THR A 208 2.65 -4.01 23.15
C THR A 208 1.90 -5.00 22.27
N GLY A 209 1.61 -4.65 21.01
CA GLY A 209 0.78 -5.44 20.09
C GLY A 209 -0.69 -5.54 20.47
N LYS A 210 -1.16 -4.87 21.54
CA LYS A 210 -2.54 -4.99 21.99
C LYS A 210 -3.52 -4.35 21.03
N LYS A 211 -4.56 -5.10 20.66
CA LYS A 211 -5.69 -4.62 19.84
C LYS A 211 -6.38 -3.44 20.54
N LYS A 212 -6.52 -2.30 19.83
CA LYS A 212 -7.20 -1.08 20.32
C LYS A 212 -8.61 -0.95 19.77
N TRP A 213 -8.75 -1.10 18.46
CA TRP A 213 -10.02 -1.07 17.74
C TRP A 213 -9.89 -1.84 16.43
N HIS A 214 -11.00 -2.09 15.78
CA HIS A 214 -11.07 -2.61 14.42
C HIS A 214 -12.18 -1.96 13.61
N PHE A 215 -12.08 -2.08 12.29
CA PHE A 215 -13.10 -1.68 11.33
C PHE A 215 -13.37 -2.84 10.37
N ASP A 216 -14.61 -3.30 10.31
CA ASP A 216 -15.04 -4.35 9.41
C ASP A 216 -15.36 -3.75 8.03
N THR A 217 -14.63 -4.14 6.99
CA THR A 217 -14.87 -3.69 5.61
C THR A 217 -16.09 -4.37 5.01
N VAL A 218 -16.54 -5.49 5.59
CA VAL A 218 -17.74 -6.25 5.21
C VAL A 218 -18.64 -6.39 6.43
N PRO A 219 -19.43 -5.35 6.80
CA PRO A 219 -20.35 -5.42 7.92
C PRO A 219 -21.45 -6.44 7.67
N LYS A 220 -21.60 -7.40 8.58
CA LYS A 220 -22.59 -8.52 8.48
C LYS A 220 -24.03 -8.05 8.20
N SER A 221 -24.37 -6.82 8.58
CA SER A 221 -25.72 -6.26 8.39
C SER A 221 -25.99 -5.74 6.98
N LEU A 222 -24.96 -5.62 6.12
CA LEU A 222 -25.11 -4.91 4.86
C LEU A 222 -25.42 -5.81 3.66
N TRP A 223 -24.92 -7.05 3.63
CA TRP A 223 -25.14 -7.91 2.48
C TRP A 223 -24.98 -9.40 2.74
N GLY A 224 -26.10 -10.10 2.58
CA GLY A 224 -26.21 -11.52 2.41
C GLY A 224 -25.73 -12.40 3.56
N ASP A 225 -25.50 -13.65 3.25
CA ASP A 225 -25.01 -14.67 4.15
C ASP A 225 -23.48 -14.64 4.20
N THR A 226 -22.92 -14.20 5.31
CA THR A 226 -21.45 -14.13 5.50
C THR A 226 -20.76 -15.48 5.56
N ARG A 227 -21.49 -16.60 5.57
CA ARG A 227 -20.92 -17.94 5.39
C ARG A 227 -20.60 -18.25 3.92
N ILE A 228 -21.22 -17.52 3.00
CA ILE A 228 -21.05 -17.64 1.55
C ILE A 228 -20.28 -16.43 1.02
N ASN A 229 -20.59 -15.24 1.53
CA ASN A 229 -20.08 -13.96 1.04
C ASN A 229 -18.97 -13.42 1.95
N GLY A 230 -17.98 -12.78 1.36
CA GLY A 230 -16.84 -12.17 2.03
C GLY A 230 -16.16 -11.13 1.17
N GLY A 231 -14.85 -10.97 1.27
CA GLY A 231 -14.07 -10.01 0.51
C GLY A 231 -13.65 -8.78 1.30
N GLY A 232 -13.38 -7.68 0.61
CA GLY A 232 -13.05 -6.39 1.22
C GLY A 232 -11.71 -6.36 1.93
N GLY A 233 -10.77 -7.23 1.59
CA GLY A 233 -9.42 -7.24 2.14
C GLY A 233 -8.74 -5.88 1.93
N VAL A 234 -7.87 -5.48 2.88
CA VAL A 234 -6.96 -4.36 2.69
C VAL A 234 -5.57 -4.96 2.59
N TRP A 235 -5.01 -5.01 1.39
CA TRP A 235 -3.76 -5.69 1.09
C TRP A 235 -2.63 -4.74 0.63
N GLN A 236 -2.85 -3.44 0.79
CA GLN A 236 -1.85 -2.40 0.60
C GLN A 236 -1.73 -1.53 1.87
N PRO A 237 -0.54 -0.96 2.17
CA PRO A 237 -0.35 -0.12 3.35
C PRO A 237 -1.22 1.13 3.29
N PRO A 238 -1.78 1.60 4.42
CA PRO A 238 -2.59 2.81 4.43
C PRO A 238 -1.75 4.10 4.35
N SER A 239 -2.41 5.20 3.97
CA SER A 239 -1.87 6.55 4.04
C SER A 239 -2.45 7.34 5.21
N PHE A 240 -1.75 8.38 5.66
CA PHE A 240 -2.18 9.19 6.79
C PHE A 240 -2.05 10.68 6.48
N ASP A 241 -3.01 11.47 6.94
CA ASP A 241 -2.90 12.92 6.92
C ASP A 241 -2.34 13.49 8.24
N ASP A 242 -1.95 14.76 8.22
CA ASP A 242 -1.44 15.46 9.41
C ASP A 242 -2.52 15.76 10.46
N GLN A 243 -3.78 15.48 10.15
CA GLN A 243 -4.93 15.70 11.04
C GLN A 243 -5.30 14.44 11.83
N GLY A 244 -4.57 13.33 11.63
CA GLY A 244 -4.76 12.07 12.35
C GLY A 244 -5.81 11.16 11.71
N ALA A 245 -6.06 11.28 10.42
CA ALA A 245 -6.89 10.34 9.70
C ALA A 245 -6.04 9.30 8.96
N ILE A 246 -6.61 8.10 8.81
CA ILE A 246 -6.09 7.01 8.01
C ILE A 246 -6.96 6.84 6.77
N TYR A 247 -6.31 6.61 5.63
CA TYR A 247 -6.94 6.36 4.33
C TYR A 247 -6.45 5.03 3.78
N PHE A 248 -7.34 4.22 3.26
CA PHE A 248 -6.99 2.94 2.64
C PHE A 248 -7.98 2.56 1.55
N GLY A 249 -7.52 1.74 0.63
CA GLY A 249 -8.35 1.07 -0.36
C GLY A 249 -8.82 -0.29 0.12
N THR A 250 -9.91 -0.79 -0.43
CA THR A 250 -10.45 -2.11 -0.12
C THR A 250 -10.59 -2.97 -1.37
N GLY A 251 -10.37 -4.25 -1.20
CA GLY A 251 -10.52 -5.26 -2.24
C GLY A 251 -11.97 -5.53 -2.63
N ASN A 252 -12.13 -6.41 -3.59
CA ASN A 252 -13.38 -6.84 -4.17
C ASN A 252 -14.29 -7.61 -3.19
N PRO A 253 -15.59 -7.75 -3.49
CA PRO A 253 -16.46 -8.70 -2.82
C PRO A 253 -16.20 -10.13 -3.30
N ALA A 254 -16.40 -11.12 -2.43
CA ALA A 254 -16.27 -12.53 -2.75
C ALA A 254 -17.60 -13.28 -2.53
N PRO A 255 -17.89 -14.35 -3.31
CA PRO A 255 -17.18 -14.78 -4.51
C PRO A 255 -17.41 -13.85 -5.70
N TYR A 256 -16.45 -13.80 -6.62
CA TYR A 256 -16.64 -13.11 -7.88
C TYR A 256 -16.52 -14.09 -9.08
N PRO A 257 -17.30 -13.92 -10.14
CA PRO A 257 -18.41 -12.97 -10.28
C PRO A 257 -19.57 -13.29 -9.34
N GLY A 258 -19.76 -14.52 -8.94
CA GLY A 258 -20.77 -15.04 -8.05
C GLY A 258 -20.56 -16.53 -7.76
N THR A 259 -21.61 -17.23 -7.28
CA THR A 259 -21.59 -18.69 -7.14
C THR A 259 -22.03 -19.37 -8.45
N PRO A 260 -21.79 -20.68 -8.66
CA PRO A 260 -22.31 -21.38 -9.85
C PRO A 260 -23.83 -21.36 -9.99
N GLN A 261 -24.57 -21.19 -8.90
CA GLN A 261 -26.03 -21.08 -8.88
C GLN A 261 -26.51 -19.63 -9.04
N GLU A 262 -25.68 -18.66 -8.67
CA GLU A 262 -25.94 -17.23 -8.66
C GLU A 262 -24.73 -16.49 -9.25
N PRO A 263 -24.51 -16.65 -10.60
CA PRO A 263 -23.25 -16.28 -11.24
C PRO A 263 -23.00 -14.76 -11.37
N TRP A 264 -24.02 -13.96 -11.09
CA TRP A 264 -23.94 -12.50 -11.20
C TRP A 264 -23.92 -11.80 -9.83
N GLY A 265 -23.52 -12.54 -8.79
CA GLY A 265 -23.35 -12.01 -7.42
C GLY A 265 -24.68 -11.84 -6.67
N GLU A 266 -25.73 -12.54 -7.05
CA GLU A 266 -27.07 -12.44 -6.43
C GLU A 266 -27.04 -12.89 -4.97
N SER A 267 -26.09 -13.76 -4.55
CA SER A 267 -25.88 -14.14 -3.15
C SER A 267 -25.51 -12.97 -2.25
N ARG A 268 -24.96 -11.90 -2.82
CA ARG A 268 -24.52 -10.67 -2.14
C ARG A 268 -25.21 -9.43 -2.69
N PRO A 269 -26.52 -9.28 -2.45
CA PRO A 269 -27.32 -8.23 -3.09
C PRO A 269 -26.88 -6.82 -2.68
N GLY A 270 -27.08 -5.86 -3.60
CA GLY A 270 -26.79 -4.46 -3.38
C GLY A 270 -25.33 -4.06 -3.65
N PRO A 271 -24.90 -2.90 -3.17
CA PRO A 271 -23.62 -2.30 -3.55
C PRO A 271 -22.40 -2.89 -2.81
N ASN A 272 -22.55 -3.89 -1.97
CA ASN A 272 -21.49 -4.59 -1.24
C ASN A 272 -20.51 -3.65 -0.50
N LEU A 273 -21.04 -2.69 0.28
CA LEU A 273 -20.22 -1.77 1.08
C LEU A 273 -19.50 -2.54 2.21
N TYR A 274 -18.20 -2.28 2.43
CA TYR A 274 -17.33 -1.25 1.84
C TYR A 274 -16.27 -1.86 0.90
N THR A 275 -16.60 -2.84 0.08
CA THR A 275 -15.67 -3.35 -0.94
C THR A 275 -15.44 -2.30 -2.03
N ASN A 276 -14.34 -2.42 -2.78
CA ASN A 276 -13.96 -1.55 -3.90
C ASN A 276 -14.05 -0.05 -3.59
N SER A 277 -13.59 0.33 -2.42
CA SER A 277 -13.79 1.66 -1.86
C SER A 277 -12.50 2.28 -1.35
N MET A 278 -12.42 3.61 -1.43
CA MET A 278 -11.53 4.38 -0.57
C MET A 278 -12.27 4.70 0.73
N VAL A 279 -11.66 4.38 1.85
CA VAL A 279 -12.23 4.59 3.19
C VAL A 279 -11.33 5.53 3.99
N LYS A 280 -11.93 6.51 4.66
CA LYS A 280 -11.24 7.39 5.61
C LYS A 280 -11.80 7.20 7.00
N LEU A 281 -10.92 6.90 7.97
CA LEU A 281 -11.27 6.80 9.38
C LEU A 281 -10.47 7.81 10.21
N ASP A 282 -10.95 8.11 11.40
CA ASP A 282 -10.13 8.66 12.48
C ASP A 282 -9.17 7.57 12.96
N ALA A 283 -7.86 7.77 12.81
CA ALA A 283 -6.85 6.73 13.07
C ALA A 283 -6.79 6.28 14.54
N ARG A 284 -7.15 7.16 15.47
CA ARG A 284 -7.13 6.85 16.91
C ARG A 284 -8.34 6.03 17.37
N THR A 285 -9.50 6.22 16.73
CA THR A 285 -10.77 5.65 17.22
C THR A 285 -11.39 4.62 16.27
N GLY A 286 -10.94 4.52 15.02
CA GLY A 286 -11.54 3.69 13.98
C GLY A 286 -12.90 4.20 13.48
N LYS A 287 -13.28 5.43 13.84
CA LYS A 287 -14.56 6.01 13.42
C LYS A 287 -14.53 6.37 11.94
N LEU A 288 -15.51 5.86 11.19
CA LEU A 288 -15.71 6.21 9.79
C LEU A 288 -16.01 7.72 9.65
N LEU A 289 -15.20 8.40 8.83
CA LEU A 289 -15.37 9.80 8.46
C LEU A 289 -16.09 9.93 7.13
N TRP A 290 -15.64 9.20 6.11
CA TRP A 290 -16.32 9.04 4.83
C TRP A 290 -15.80 7.82 4.07
N HIS A 291 -16.54 7.41 3.04
CA HIS A 291 -16.10 6.43 2.05
C HIS A 291 -16.52 6.87 0.65
N TYR A 292 -15.80 6.36 -0.32
CA TYR A 292 -16.11 6.47 -1.74
C TYR A 292 -16.00 5.09 -2.38
N GLN A 293 -17.08 4.59 -2.97
CA GLN A 293 -17.09 3.29 -3.65
C GLN A 293 -16.98 3.50 -5.16
N GLN A 294 -15.94 2.92 -5.79
CA GLN A 294 -15.71 3.03 -7.23
C GLN A 294 -16.60 2.05 -8.01
N THR A 295 -16.63 0.79 -7.58
CA THR A 295 -17.35 -0.29 -8.27
C THR A 295 -18.35 -0.95 -7.31
N PRO A 296 -19.63 -0.50 -7.30
CA PRO A 296 -20.66 -1.22 -6.58
C PRO A 296 -20.97 -2.55 -7.28
N HIS A 297 -21.08 -3.64 -6.51
CA HIS A 297 -21.47 -4.96 -7.03
C HIS A 297 -20.52 -5.48 -8.12
N ASP A 298 -19.24 -5.61 -7.76
CA ASP A 298 -18.18 -6.03 -8.68
C ASP A 298 -18.34 -7.48 -9.15
N LEU A 299 -18.01 -7.72 -10.42
CA LEU A 299 -18.04 -9.02 -11.09
C LEU A 299 -16.66 -9.48 -11.56
N TYR A 300 -15.64 -8.60 -11.57
CA TYR A 300 -14.41 -8.77 -12.34
C TYR A 300 -13.13 -8.70 -11.50
N ASP A 301 -13.25 -8.73 -10.16
CA ASP A 301 -12.11 -8.53 -9.26
C ASP A 301 -11.50 -7.12 -9.39
N TRP A 302 -12.35 -6.11 -9.50
CA TRP A 302 -11.93 -4.73 -9.67
C TRP A 302 -11.69 -4.04 -8.33
N ASP A 303 -10.77 -4.57 -7.54
CA ASP A 303 -10.31 -3.95 -6.31
C ASP A 303 -10.10 -2.44 -6.45
N PHE A 304 -10.37 -1.70 -5.41
CA PHE A 304 -9.92 -0.32 -5.25
C PHE A 304 -8.88 -0.29 -4.12
N GLN A 305 -7.75 -0.95 -4.34
CA GLN A 305 -6.82 -1.34 -3.29
C GLN A 305 -5.67 -0.37 -3.06
N ASP A 306 -5.34 0.47 -4.04
CA ASP A 306 -4.14 1.29 -3.94
C ASP A 306 -4.18 2.20 -2.72
N PRO A 307 -3.03 2.33 -2.00
CA PRO A 307 -2.93 3.33 -0.95
C PRO A 307 -3.10 4.71 -1.57
N PRO A 308 -4.03 5.52 -1.05
CA PRO A 308 -4.26 6.83 -1.63
C PRO A 308 -3.03 7.72 -1.51
N VAL A 309 -2.65 8.39 -2.60
CA VAL A 309 -1.67 9.48 -2.58
C VAL A 309 -2.36 10.72 -2.02
N LEU A 310 -1.80 11.29 -0.94
CA LEU A 310 -2.32 12.52 -0.34
C LEU A 310 -1.45 13.71 -0.75
N LEU A 311 -2.07 14.73 -1.31
CA LEU A 311 -1.37 15.95 -1.72
C LEU A 311 -2.29 17.17 -1.71
N SER A 312 -1.70 18.37 -1.72
CA SER A 312 -2.45 19.62 -1.90
C SER A 312 -2.21 20.19 -3.31
N ALA A 313 -3.28 20.40 -4.06
CA ALA A 313 -3.24 21.02 -5.37
C ALA A 313 -4.19 22.24 -5.41
N ASP A 314 -3.68 23.40 -5.77
CA ASP A 314 -4.46 24.64 -5.91
C ASP A 314 -5.25 25.00 -4.63
N GLY A 315 -4.66 24.77 -3.45
CA GLY A 315 -5.27 25.06 -2.13
C GLY A 315 -6.38 24.07 -1.72
N ARG A 316 -6.47 22.92 -2.36
CA ARG A 316 -7.37 21.83 -2.03
C ARG A 316 -6.56 20.57 -1.68
N ASP A 317 -6.87 19.99 -0.55
CA ASP A 317 -6.31 18.69 -0.16
C ASP A 317 -7.06 17.58 -0.91
N LEU A 318 -6.30 16.74 -1.60
CA LEU A 318 -6.77 15.62 -2.42
C LEU A 318 -6.33 14.29 -1.81
N ALA A 319 -7.21 13.30 -1.90
CA ALA A 319 -6.89 11.89 -1.77
C ALA A 319 -7.09 11.24 -3.14
N ILE A 320 -6.00 10.80 -3.76
CA ILE A 320 -6.02 10.25 -5.12
C ILE A 320 -5.78 8.75 -5.02
N GLY A 321 -6.71 7.96 -5.52
CA GLY A 321 -6.65 6.51 -5.50
C GLY A 321 -7.05 5.88 -6.83
N ALA A 322 -6.70 4.64 -6.97
CA ALA A 322 -7.00 3.82 -8.14
C ALA A 322 -7.18 2.35 -7.76
N GLY A 323 -7.42 1.53 -8.74
CA GLY A 323 -7.51 0.09 -8.59
C GLY A 323 -7.69 -0.62 -9.93
N LYS A 324 -7.97 -1.91 -9.88
CA LYS A 324 -8.06 -2.78 -11.05
C LYS A 324 -9.14 -2.37 -12.06
N SER A 325 -10.12 -1.54 -11.67
CA SER A 325 -11.06 -0.96 -12.64
C SER A 325 -10.42 0.00 -13.64
N GLY A 326 -9.12 0.33 -13.50
CA GLY A 326 -8.41 1.24 -14.39
C GLY A 326 -8.91 2.69 -14.32
N VAL A 327 -9.52 3.11 -13.21
CA VAL A 327 -10.01 4.48 -13.04
C VAL A 327 -9.31 5.15 -11.88
N VAL A 328 -8.47 6.14 -12.17
CA VAL A 328 -7.87 7.03 -11.17
C VAL A 328 -8.91 8.08 -10.76
N VAL A 329 -9.10 8.26 -9.47
CA VAL A 329 -10.02 9.25 -8.91
C VAL A 329 -9.33 10.16 -7.92
N ALA A 330 -9.49 11.47 -8.05
CA ALA A 330 -9.16 12.43 -7.02
C ALA A 330 -10.40 12.80 -6.24
N LEU A 331 -10.34 12.63 -4.94
CA LEU A 331 -11.38 13.02 -4.01
C LEU A 331 -10.93 14.23 -3.21
N ASP A 332 -11.86 15.11 -2.89
CA ASP A 332 -11.65 16.13 -1.86
C ASP A 332 -11.41 15.42 -0.52
N ALA A 333 -10.23 15.54 0.04
CA ALA A 333 -9.80 14.77 1.21
C ALA A 333 -10.65 15.04 2.47
N LYS A 334 -11.32 16.19 2.54
CA LYS A 334 -12.22 16.55 3.63
C LYS A 334 -13.59 15.88 3.52
N THR A 335 -14.11 15.76 2.30
CA THR A 335 -15.52 15.38 2.09
C THR A 335 -15.72 14.03 1.40
N GLY A 336 -14.67 13.43 0.82
CA GLY A 336 -14.75 12.21 0.02
C GLY A 336 -15.48 12.39 -1.32
N LYS A 337 -15.77 13.63 -1.76
CA LYS A 337 -16.46 13.88 -3.02
C LYS A 337 -15.48 13.88 -4.19
N PRO A 338 -15.82 13.25 -5.34
CA PRO A 338 -14.98 13.29 -6.52
C PRO A 338 -14.74 14.71 -7.02
N VAL A 339 -13.48 15.03 -7.31
CA VAL A 339 -13.01 16.25 -7.96
C VAL A 339 -12.85 16.00 -9.46
N TRP A 340 -12.17 14.91 -9.80
CA TRP A 340 -12.05 14.40 -11.15
C TRP A 340 -11.90 12.87 -11.16
N LYS A 341 -12.17 12.26 -12.31
CA LYS A 341 -11.95 10.85 -12.61
C LYS A 341 -11.22 10.73 -13.94
N ARG A 342 -10.30 9.79 -14.05
CA ARG A 342 -9.52 9.52 -15.27
C ARG A 342 -9.42 8.03 -15.51
N PRO A 343 -10.09 7.49 -16.54
CA PRO A 343 -9.78 6.16 -17.05
C PRO A 343 -8.36 6.11 -17.62
N VAL A 344 -7.61 5.04 -17.32
CA VAL A 344 -6.26 4.74 -17.82
C VAL A 344 -6.20 3.30 -18.30
N GLY A 345 -5.33 3.04 -19.28
CA GLY A 345 -5.26 1.74 -19.93
C GLY A 345 -6.41 1.47 -20.89
N THR A 346 -6.61 0.21 -21.21
CA THR A 346 -7.63 -0.24 -22.16
C THR A 346 -8.96 -0.46 -21.47
N HIS A 347 -10.03 0.11 -22.06
CA HIS A 347 -11.42 -0.04 -21.64
C HIS A 347 -12.29 -0.41 -22.83
N ASN A 348 -13.32 -1.23 -22.63
CA ASN A 348 -14.19 -1.68 -23.74
C ASN A 348 -15.69 -1.76 -23.41
N GLY A 349 -16.14 -1.02 -22.39
CA GLY A 349 -17.56 -0.77 -22.14
C GLY A 349 -18.24 -1.77 -21.21
N HIS A 350 -17.51 -2.37 -20.27
CA HIS A 350 -18.01 -3.27 -19.23
C HIS A 350 -18.13 -2.61 -17.84
N GLU A 351 -17.90 -1.30 -17.74
CA GLU A 351 -17.87 -0.55 -16.49
C GLU A 351 -19.21 -0.52 -15.74
N GLU A 352 -20.31 -0.73 -16.47
CA GLU A 352 -21.68 -0.73 -15.92
C GLU A 352 -22.21 -2.13 -15.59
N ASP A 353 -21.46 -3.20 -15.88
CA ASP A 353 -21.96 -4.58 -15.79
C ASP A 353 -22.38 -4.96 -14.36
N GLY A 354 -21.60 -4.58 -13.33
CA GLY A 354 -22.00 -4.77 -11.95
C GLY A 354 -23.30 -4.05 -11.59
N LEU A 355 -23.53 -2.86 -12.12
CA LEU A 355 -24.79 -2.14 -11.92
C LEU A 355 -25.96 -2.78 -12.66
N LEU A 356 -25.72 -3.38 -13.84
CA LEU A 356 -26.74 -4.16 -14.57
C LEU A 356 -27.12 -5.41 -13.76
N ALA A 357 -26.14 -6.17 -13.28
CA ALA A 357 -26.38 -7.34 -12.44
C ALA A 357 -27.15 -6.97 -11.15
N MET A 358 -26.73 -5.92 -10.45
CA MET A 358 -27.40 -5.43 -9.24
C MET A 358 -28.89 -5.08 -9.46
N ARG A 359 -29.28 -4.73 -10.68
CA ARG A 359 -30.66 -4.40 -11.06
C ARG A 359 -31.47 -5.60 -11.62
N GLY A 360 -30.85 -6.79 -11.73
CA GLY A 360 -31.45 -7.95 -12.40
C GLY A 360 -31.56 -7.76 -13.92
N GLU A 361 -30.61 -7.02 -14.50
CA GLU A 361 -30.52 -6.71 -15.92
C GLU A 361 -29.31 -7.40 -16.60
N GLU A 362 -28.80 -8.47 -16.02
CA GLU A 362 -27.62 -9.22 -16.46
C GLU A 362 -27.70 -9.71 -17.92
N SER A 363 -28.91 -9.90 -18.44
CA SER A 363 -29.13 -10.21 -19.86
C SER A 363 -28.65 -9.12 -20.83
N LYS A 364 -28.36 -7.92 -20.34
CA LYS A 364 -27.79 -6.81 -21.11
C LYS A 364 -26.26 -6.83 -21.12
N ILE A 365 -25.63 -7.61 -20.23
CA ILE A 365 -24.17 -7.78 -20.19
C ILE A 365 -23.75 -8.54 -21.45
N LYS A 366 -22.77 -7.99 -22.15
CA LYS A 366 -22.29 -8.57 -23.41
C LYS A 366 -21.21 -9.62 -23.09
N PRO A 367 -21.40 -10.91 -23.50
CA PRO A 367 -20.34 -11.88 -23.38
C PRO A 367 -19.17 -11.52 -24.32
N GLY A 368 -17.97 -11.87 -23.93
CA GLY A 368 -16.75 -11.63 -24.69
C GLY A 368 -15.57 -11.16 -23.83
N THR A 369 -14.65 -10.47 -24.46
CA THR A 369 -13.48 -9.91 -23.79
C THR A 369 -13.85 -8.69 -22.95
N VAL A 370 -13.35 -8.61 -21.73
CA VAL A 370 -13.49 -7.48 -20.79
C VAL A 370 -12.13 -6.84 -20.58
N TYR A 371 -12.05 -5.55 -20.69
CA TYR A 371 -10.91 -4.71 -20.31
C TYR A 371 -11.36 -3.58 -19.36
N PRO A 372 -10.64 -3.35 -18.27
CA PRO A 372 -9.57 -4.20 -17.71
C PRO A 372 -10.10 -5.57 -17.27
N GLY A 373 -9.22 -6.60 -17.29
CA GLY A 373 -9.50 -7.90 -16.68
C GLY A 373 -9.05 -7.96 -15.23
N THR A 374 -9.07 -9.15 -14.65
CA THR A 374 -8.68 -9.42 -13.24
C THR A 374 -7.25 -8.96 -12.90
N LEU A 375 -6.32 -9.09 -13.85
CA LEU A 375 -4.95 -8.58 -13.73
C LEU A 375 -4.74 -7.29 -14.54
N GLY A 376 -5.80 -6.52 -14.77
CA GLY A 376 -5.74 -5.25 -15.49
C GLY A 376 -5.93 -4.03 -14.59
N GLY A 377 -5.85 -2.84 -15.18
CA GLY A 377 -6.02 -1.56 -14.50
C GLY A 377 -4.80 -1.13 -13.69
N VAL A 378 -5.01 -0.55 -12.53
CA VAL A 378 -3.94 -0.09 -11.62
C VAL A 378 -3.85 -1.07 -10.46
N ILE A 379 -2.75 -1.84 -10.40
CA ILE A 379 -2.56 -2.90 -9.40
C ILE A 379 -1.53 -2.50 -8.36
N ALA A 380 -0.51 -1.73 -8.77
CA ALA A 380 0.55 -1.24 -7.90
C ALA A 380 0.35 0.22 -7.51
N PRO A 381 0.84 0.63 -6.32
CA PRO A 381 0.72 2.00 -5.85
C PRO A 381 1.27 3.04 -6.82
N MET A 382 0.64 4.20 -6.86
CA MET A 382 1.05 5.36 -7.65
C MET A 382 2.14 6.17 -6.94
N ALA A 383 2.83 7.07 -7.69
CA ALA A 383 3.76 8.04 -7.12
C ALA A 383 3.40 9.48 -7.55
N THR A 384 3.97 10.48 -6.88
CA THR A 384 3.79 11.90 -7.24
C THR A 384 5.02 12.73 -6.96
N ASP A 385 5.27 13.74 -7.80
CA ASP A 385 6.22 14.83 -7.54
C ASP A 385 5.54 16.04 -6.87
N GLY A 386 4.25 15.92 -6.52
CA GLY A 386 3.40 16.99 -5.98
C GLY A 386 2.57 17.71 -7.05
N SER A 387 2.92 17.62 -8.32
CA SER A 387 2.21 18.22 -9.48
C SER A 387 1.60 17.16 -10.40
N MET A 388 2.32 16.09 -10.61
CA MET A 388 1.95 14.95 -11.45
C MET A 388 1.71 13.71 -10.58
N ILE A 389 0.81 12.85 -11.05
CA ILE A 389 0.62 11.48 -10.54
C ILE A 389 1.13 10.51 -11.59
N PHE A 390 2.05 9.64 -11.21
CA PHE A 390 2.62 8.59 -12.06
C PHE A 390 1.92 7.27 -11.76
N VAL A 391 1.18 6.77 -12.73
CA VAL A 391 0.25 5.65 -12.59
C VAL A 391 0.80 4.45 -13.36
N PRO A 392 1.18 3.35 -12.69
CA PRO A 392 1.53 2.10 -13.35
C PRO A 392 0.24 1.39 -13.78
N VAL A 393 0.11 1.08 -15.05
CA VAL A 393 -1.11 0.48 -15.63
C VAL A 393 -0.78 -0.86 -16.24
N VAL A 394 -1.65 -1.83 -16.01
CA VAL A 394 -1.60 -3.14 -16.67
C VAL A 394 -2.76 -3.25 -17.65
N ASN A 395 -2.45 -3.54 -18.91
CA ASN A 395 -3.42 -3.86 -19.95
C ASN A 395 -3.54 -5.38 -20.05
N GLY A 396 -4.48 -5.95 -19.28
CA GLY A 396 -4.75 -7.37 -19.23
C GLY A 396 -6.25 -7.63 -19.45
N PRO A 397 -6.64 -8.53 -20.36
CA PRO A 397 -8.03 -8.91 -20.56
C PRO A 397 -8.47 -10.05 -19.64
N LEU A 398 -9.78 -10.24 -19.53
CA LEU A 398 -10.43 -11.49 -19.19
C LEU A 398 -11.53 -11.77 -20.19
N THR A 399 -12.19 -12.94 -20.12
CA THR A 399 -13.39 -13.23 -20.89
C THR A 399 -14.57 -13.52 -19.96
N ILE A 400 -15.78 -13.12 -20.37
CA ILE A 400 -17.03 -13.50 -19.68
C ILE A 400 -17.96 -14.21 -20.64
N SER A 401 -18.56 -15.33 -20.21
CA SER A 401 -19.57 -16.05 -20.97
C SER A 401 -20.96 -15.46 -20.76
N ALA A 402 -21.93 -15.89 -21.58
CA ALA A 402 -23.32 -15.51 -21.40
C ALA A 402 -23.95 -16.06 -20.10
N SER A 403 -23.31 -17.06 -19.48
CA SER A 403 -23.71 -17.62 -18.18
C SER A 403 -22.98 -16.99 -16.98
N GLY A 404 -22.14 -15.97 -17.20
CA GLY A 404 -21.38 -15.31 -16.14
C GLY A 404 -20.09 -16.01 -15.75
N GLU A 405 -19.67 -17.05 -16.47
CA GLU A 405 -18.38 -17.71 -16.21
C GLU A 405 -17.25 -16.85 -16.73
N LEU A 406 -16.24 -16.63 -15.89
CA LEU A 406 -15.00 -15.98 -16.28
C LEU A 406 -14.04 -17.00 -16.91
N GLY A 407 -13.41 -16.61 -18.00
CA GLY A 407 -12.36 -17.38 -18.65
C GLY A 407 -11.01 -16.70 -18.54
N GLU A 408 -9.99 -17.43 -19.00
CA GLU A 408 -8.62 -16.94 -18.99
C GLU A 408 -8.47 -15.60 -19.72
N GLY A 409 -7.50 -14.81 -19.23
CA GLY A 409 -7.08 -13.59 -19.88
C GLY A 409 -6.22 -13.84 -21.12
N GLY A 410 -5.61 -12.78 -21.63
CA GLY A 410 -4.65 -12.78 -22.72
C GLY A 410 -3.26 -12.33 -22.28
N GLU A 411 -2.45 -11.93 -23.26
CA GLU A 411 -1.16 -11.32 -22.99
C GLU A 411 -1.32 -10.02 -22.21
N LEU A 412 -0.36 -9.76 -21.30
CA LEU A 412 -0.31 -8.55 -20.50
C LEU A 412 0.70 -7.59 -21.08
N SER A 413 0.35 -6.31 -21.18
CA SER A 413 1.27 -5.22 -21.41
C SER A 413 1.14 -4.16 -20.32
N GLY A 414 2.01 -3.18 -20.27
CA GLY A 414 2.01 -2.15 -19.26
C GLY A 414 2.12 -0.75 -19.82
N GLU A 415 1.83 0.22 -19.00
CA GLU A 415 2.06 1.65 -19.26
C GLU A 415 2.47 2.36 -17.97
N LEU A 416 3.25 3.43 -18.11
CA LEU A 416 3.38 4.46 -17.09
C LEU A 416 2.67 5.71 -17.60
N VAL A 417 1.60 6.12 -16.91
CA VAL A 417 0.78 7.27 -17.29
C VAL A 417 1.01 8.42 -16.32
N ALA A 418 1.44 9.58 -16.82
CA ALA A 418 1.55 10.80 -16.01
C ALA A 418 0.29 11.65 -16.13
N ILE A 419 -0.31 11.98 -14.99
CA ILE A 419 -1.57 12.72 -14.89
C ILE A 419 -1.33 14.00 -14.08
N ASP A 420 -1.72 15.15 -14.62
CA ASP A 420 -1.75 16.41 -13.87
C ASP A 420 -2.69 16.29 -12.67
N ALA A 421 -2.15 16.41 -11.46
CA ALA A 421 -2.86 16.14 -10.20
C ALA A 421 -4.07 17.07 -9.98
N LYS A 422 -4.00 18.31 -10.49
CA LYS A 422 -5.06 19.30 -10.34
C LYS A 422 -6.25 19.03 -11.25
N SER A 423 -5.98 18.68 -12.51
CA SER A 423 -7.01 18.61 -13.58
C SER A 423 -7.41 17.19 -13.98
N GLY A 424 -6.62 16.18 -13.59
CA GLY A 424 -6.80 14.80 -14.06
C GLY A 424 -6.51 14.61 -15.56
N LYS A 425 -5.79 15.54 -16.20
CA LYS A 425 -5.41 15.39 -17.62
C LYS A 425 -4.13 14.57 -17.72
N VAL A 426 -4.12 13.64 -18.67
CA VAL A 426 -2.90 12.92 -19.06
C VAL A 426 -1.95 13.92 -19.73
N ALA A 427 -0.73 13.99 -19.22
CA ALA A 427 0.37 14.78 -19.79
C ALA A 427 1.17 13.96 -20.79
N TRP A 428 1.56 12.74 -20.42
CA TRP A 428 2.25 11.79 -21.25
C TRP A 428 2.00 10.35 -20.78
N ASN A 429 2.34 9.37 -21.61
CA ASN A 429 2.42 7.96 -21.24
C ASN A 429 3.59 7.28 -21.94
N GLN A 430 4.11 6.20 -21.30
CA GLN A 430 5.12 5.31 -21.85
C GLN A 430 4.60 3.88 -21.80
N GLU A 431 4.70 3.17 -22.93
CA GLU A 431 4.22 1.80 -23.07
C GLU A 431 5.34 0.80 -22.76
N PHE A 432 5.00 -0.31 -22.08
CA PHE A 432 5.90 -1.43 -21.79
C PHE A 432 5.40 -2.70 -22.45
N SER A 433 6.34 -3.53 -22.91
CA SER A 433 6.03 -4.83 -23.53
C SER A 433 5.49 -5.86 -22.56
N SER A 434 5.65 -5.65 -21.24
CA SER A 434 5.08 -6.51 -20.19
C SER A 434 4.37 -5.67 -19.11
N ALA A 435 3.71 -6.34 -18.18
CA ALA A 435 2.91 -5.70 -17.14
C ALA A 435 3.70 -4.75 -16.24
N ALA A 436 3.11 -3.63 -15.84
CA ALA A 436 3.66 -2.68 -14.87
C ALA A 436 3.17 -3.02 -13.46
N PHE A 437 3.65 -4.13 -12.87
CA PHE A 437 3.28 -4.56 -11.52
C PHE A 437 4.07 -3.87 -10.41
N GLY A 438 5.10 -3.10 -10.75
CA GLY A 438 5.91 -2.36 -9.79
C GLY A 438 5.41 -0.94 -9.58
N ALA A 439 5.38 -0.50 -8.32
CA ALA A 439 5.08 0.89 -8.00
C ALA A 439 6.21 1.82 -8.46
N PRO A 440 5.92 2.92 -9.17
CA PRO A 440 6.93 3.91 -9.53
C PRO A 440 7.45 4.64 -8.28
N THR A 441 8.67 5.18 -8.38
CA THR A 441 9.29 6.00 -7.34
C THR A 441 9.88 7.25 -7.97
N VAL A 442 9.56 8.41 -7.42
CA VAL A 442 10.09 9.71 -7.86
C VAL A 442 11.32 10.06 -7.04
N VAL A 443 12.31 10.68 -7.69
CA VAL A 443 13.44 11.34 -7.05
C VAL A 443 13.81 12.56 -7.90
N ASN A 444 13.75 13.75 -7.31
CA ASN A 444 13.93 15.02 -8.00
C ASN A 444 13.02 15.13 -9.26
N ASP A 445 13.60 15.27 -10.45
CA ASP A 445 12.94 15.36 -11.75
C ASP A 445 12.91 14.01 -12.52
N VAL A 446 13.15 12.88 -11.81
CA VAL A 446 13.15 11.53 -12.39
C VAL A 446 12.06 10.67 -11.76
N VAL A 447 11.32 9.94 -12.57
CA VAL A 447 10.46 8.83 -12.13
C VAL A 447 11.04 7.49 -12.58
N ILE A 448 11.22 6.58 -11.62
CA ILE A 448 11.73 5.23 -11.87
C ILE A 448 10.54 4.26 -11.84
N ALA A 449 10.38 3.49 -12.90
CA ALA A 449 9.33 2.50 -13.07
C ALA A 449 9.91 1.13 -13.47
N THR A 450 9.13 0.08 -13.28
CA THR A 450 9.56 -1.29 -13.58
C THR A 450 8.54 -2.00 -14.47
N ALA A 451 9.04 -2.89 -15.31
CA ALA A 451 8.22 -3.82 -16.08
C ALA A 451 8.53 -5.27 -15.65
N PHE A 452 7.49 -6.11 -15.68
CA PHE A 452 7.48 -7.44 -15.04
C PHE A 452 8.62 -8.36 -15.49
N GLU A 453 9.08 -8.25 -16.72
CA GLU A 453 10.20 -9.06 -17.25
C GLU A 453 11.57 -8.73 -16.63
N GLY A 454 11.67 -7.66 -15.82
CA GLY A 454 12.91 -7.27 -15.15
C GLY A 454 13.58 -6.01 -15.70
N SER A 455 12.87 -5.22 -16.50
CA SER A 455 13.36 -3.90 -16.92
C SER A 455 13.07 -2.85 -15.84
N VAL A 456 14.05 -1.97 -15.60
CA VAL A 456 13.94 -0.78 -14.75
C VAL A 456 14.18 0.44 -15.62
N PHE A 457 13.23 1.33 -15.68
CA PHE A 457 13.28 2.54 -16.51
C PHE A 457 13.36 3.78 -15.64
N ALA A 458 14.09 4.79 -16.09
CA ALA A 458 14.04 6.13 -15.54
C ALA A 458 13.55 7.10 -16.62
N PHE A 459 12.54 7.91 -16.28
CA PHE A 459 11.95 8.90 -17.17
C PHE A 459 12.02 10.29 -16.52
N ASP A 460 12.16 11.32 -17.36
CA ASP A 460 11.98 12.71 -16.97
C ASP A 460 10.52 12.95 -16.58
N THR A 461 10.26 13.53 -15.40
CA THR A 461 8.91 13.68 -14.85
C THR A 461 8.01 14.61 -15.65
N GLU A 462 8.57 15.65 -16.31
CA GLU A 462 7.83 16.66 -17.07
C GLU A 462 7.51 16.18 -18.49
N SER A 463 8.53 15.61 -19.19
CA SER A 463 8.42 15.25 -20.61
C SER A 463 8.08 13.78 -20.87
N GLY A 464 8.35 12.89 -19.90
CA GLY A 464 8.25 11.45 -20.07
C GLY A 464 9.40 10.86 -20.91
N ASN A 465 10.43 11.63 -21.27
CA ASN A 465 11.56 11.11 -22.03
C ASN A 465 12.33 10.06 -21.21
N GLU A 466 12.66 8.93 -21.85
CA GLU A 466 13.51 7.90 -21.25
C GLU A 466 14.94 8.44 -21.08
N LEU A 467 15.46 8.32 -19.86
CA LEU A 467 16.79 8.79 -19.47
C LEU A 467 17.76 7.64 -19.23
N TRP A 468 17.27 6.49 -18.76
CA TRP A 468 18.08 5.32 -18.44
C TRP A 468 17.25 4.05 -18.41
N VAL A 469 17.87 2.93 -18.73
CA VAL A 469 17.29 1.58 -18.63
C VAL A 469 18.30 0.64 -17.97
N GLY A 470 17.84 -0.04 -16.91
CA GLY A 470 18.55 -1.16 -16.26
C GLY A 470 17.85 -2.48 -16.54
N THR A 471 18.62 -3.57 -16.41
CA THR A 471 18.10 -4.94 -16.56
C THR A 471 18.40 -5.74 -15.31
N LEU A 472 17.41 -6.42 -14.78
CA LEU A 472 17.49 -7.28 -13.61
C LEU A 472 17.70 -8.75 -13.98
N PRO A 473 18.26 -9.58 -13.08
CA PRO A 473 18.52 -11.01 -13.35
C PRO A 473 17.23 -11.87 -13.37
N ALA A 474 16.13 -11.34 -12.86
CA ALA A 474 14.82 -11.98 -12.82
C ALA A 474 13.71 -10.93 -12.96
N GLY A 475 12.46 -11.37 -13.04
CA GLY A 475 11.31 -10.49 -13.08
C GLY A 475 11.07 -9.74 -11.76
N ILE A 476 10.37 -8.60 -11.87
CA ILE A 476 10.05 -7.73 -10.76
C ILE A 476 8.54 -7.42 -10.72
N ASN A 477 7.92 -7.68 -9.57
CA ASN A 477 6.51 -7.39 -9.29
C ASN A 477 6.34 -6.41 -8.11
N THR A 478 7.36 -5.61 -7.83
CA THR A 478 7.38 -4.60 -6.77
C THR A 478 8.01 -3.30 -7.26
N GLY A 479 7.85 -2.25 -6.47
CA GLY A 479 8.52 -0.97 -6.72
C GLY A 479 9.97 -0.97 -6.24
N VAL A 480 10.75 -0.05 -6.82
CA VAL A 480 12.09 0.26 -6.35
C VAL A 480 12.06 1.19 -5.14
N SER A 481 13.12 1.16 -4.35
CA SER A 481 13.35 2.13 -3.27
C SER A 481 14.61 2.94 -3.56
N VAL A 482 14.57 4.25 -3.25
CA VAL A 482 15.67 5.18 -3.54
C VAL A 482 16.13 5.86 -2.25
N SER A 483 17.43 5.95 -2.03
CA SER A 483 18.02 6.73 -0.95
C SER A 483 19.40 7.25 -1.37
N GLY A 484 19.60 8.56 -1.27
CA GLY A 484 20.86 9.19 -1.69
C GLY A 484 21.11 9.01 -3.20
N ASP A 485 22.18 8.33 -3.52
CA ASP A 485 22.63 8.01 -4.88
C ASP A 485 22.31 6.57 -5.32
N THR A 486 21.51 5.84 -4.50
CA THR A 486 21.32 4.40 -4.67
C THR A 486 19.85 4.04 -4.92
N VAL A 487 19.61 3.15 -5.89
CA VAL A 487 18.33 2.52 -6.22
C VAL A 487 18.38 1.05 -5.83
N ILE A 488 17.41 0.59 -5.06
CA ILE A 488 17.26 -0.81 -4.66
C ILE A 488 16.08 -1.43 -5.41
N ALA A 489 16.37 -2.47 -6.19
CA ALA A 489 15.39 -3.16 -7.04
C ALA A 489 15.35 -4.66 -6.70
N PRO A 490 14.30 -5.16 -6.02
CA PRO A 490 14.13 -6.59 -5.74
C PRO A 490 13.57 -7.33 -6.98
N ALA A 491 14.41 -8.08 -7.67
CA ALA A 491 14.02 -8.99 -8.75
C ALA A 491 13.50 -10.31 -8.15
N GLY A 492 12.25 -10.34 -7.69
CA GLY A 492 11.73 -11.40 -6.82
C GLY A 492 11.14 -12.61 -7.53
N ILE A 493 10.95 -12.59 -8.87
CA ILE A 493 10.21 -13.66 -9.54
C ILE A 493 10.94 -14.20 -10.79
N ALA A 494 11.25 -15.51 -10.79
CA ALA A 494 11.79 -16.15 -11.96
C ALA A 494 10.69 -16.33 -13.02
N THR A 495 10.74 -15.59 -14.11
CA THR A 495 9.79 -15.65 -15.24
C THR A 495 10.26 -16.59 -16.35
N ALA A 496 11.53 -17.05 -16.27
CA ALA A 496 12.13 -17.99 -17.21
C ALA A 496 13.12 -18.93 -16.50
N GLU A 497 13.39 -20.09 -17.13
CA GLU A 497 14.38 -21.06 -16.64
C GLU A 497 15.78 -20.43 -16.58
N GLY A 498 16.47 -20.64 -15.46
CA GLY A 498 17.83 -20.16 -15.23
C GLY A 498 17.95 -18.76 -14.67
N GLN A 499 16.84 -18.06 -14.46
CA GLN A 499 16.83 -16.79 -13.70
C GLN A 499 17.01 -17.05 -12.20
N ALA A 500 17.76 -16.18 -11.54
CA ALA A 500 17.99 -16.23 -10.10
C ALA A 500 17.42 -14.94 -9.45
N PRO A 501 16.41 -15.03 -8.59
CA PRO A 501 15.90 -13.88 -7.85
C PRO A 501 16.97 -13.24 -6.97
N GLU A 502 17.13 -11.92 -7.06
CA GLU A 502 18.11 -11.13 -6.28
C GLU A 502 17.57 -9.73 -5.96
N ILE A 503 18.01 -9.15 -4.86
CA ILE A 503 17.96 -7.70 -4.67
C ILE A 503 19.18 -7.12 -5.40
N VAL A 504 18.94 -6.17 -6.28
CA VAL A 504 20.00 -5.45 -7.02
C VAL A 504 20.06 -4.00 -6.55
N ALA A 505 21.24 -3.54 -6.19
CA ALA A 505 21.50 -2.11 -5.96
C ALA A 505 22.16 -1.52 -7.19
N TYR A 506 21.59 -0.43 -7.71
CA TYR A 506 22.25 0.46 -8.67
C TYR A 506 22.70 1.72 -7.94
N ARG A 507 23.88 2.23 -8.31
CA ARG A 507 24.44 3.46 -7.72
C ARG A 507 25.02 4.35 -8.80
N LEU A 508 24.97 5.67 -8.57
CA LEU A 508 25.70 6.61 -9.43
C LEU A 508 27.19 6.30 -9.38
N GLY A 509 27.82 6.18 -10.56
CA GLY A 509 29.27 6.03 -10.70
C GLY A 509 29.97 7.22 -10.06
N GLY A 510 30.96 6.97 -9.15
CA GLY A 510 31.75 7.98 -8.49
C GLY A 510 32.89 8.53 -9.37
#